data_080e88b742b6aa909fd167441f3dc9fa
#
_entry.id   080e88b742b6aa909fd167441f3dc9fa
#
_cell.length_a   1.000
_cell.length_b   1.000
_cell.length_c   1.000
_cell.angle_alpha   90.00
_cell.angle_beta   90.00
_cell.angle_gamma   90.00
#
_symmetry.space_group_name_H-M   'P 1'
#
loop_
_entity.id
_entity.type
_entity.pdbx_description
1 polymer ?
#
loop_
_entity_poly.entity_id
_entity_poly.type
_entity_poly.pdbx_seq_one_letter_code
_entity_poly.pdbx_strand_id
1 'polypeptide(L)'
;HIQMKETIIMREVVIAGAARTPIGAFGGTLKDVPARQLGAICIREALQRAGVDPATVDEVVMGNVLQAGLGQNVARQMAMDAGVPKEVPAFTLNKVCGSGLRAVSLAAQMIKAGDAEIIVAGGAESMSQAGYVVQSARWGSRMGDVHMTDVMLKDGLTDAFYDIHMGITAENICEQWGLTREELDDFAAKSQQKAVAAVQSGRFQH
;
A
#
# COMPACT_ATOMS: atom_id res chain seq x y z
N HIS A 1 12.85 45.78 -15.56
CA HIS A 1 12.43 44.42 -15.30
C HIS A 1 11.45 44.41 -14.15
N ILE A 2 10.16 44.35 -14.47
CA ILE A 2 9.07 44.15 -13.49
C ILE A 2 9.01 42.67 -13.26
N GLN A 3 9.52 42.20 -12.14
CA GLN A 3 9.27 40.86 -11.63
C GLN A 3 7.82 40.86 -11.10
N MET A 4 6.89 40.40 -11.92
CA MET A 4 5.58 40.01 -11.42
C MET A 4 5.79 38.78 -10.52
N LYS A 5 5.64 38.96 -9.21
CA LYS A 5 5.43 37.85 -8.30
C LYS A 5 4.05 37.31 -8.58
N GLU A 6 3.94 36.34 -9.46
CA GLU A 6 2.73 35.52 -9.54
C GLU A 6 2.54 34.86 -8.18
N THR A 7 1.53 35.27 -7.47
CA THR A 7 1.08 34.54 -6.28
C THR A 7 0.56 33.20 -6.77
N ILE A 8 1.35 32.16 -6.64
CA ILE A 8 0.91 30.80 -6.91
C ILE A 8 -0.17 30.50 -5.88
N ILE A 9 -1.43 30.60 -6.28
CA ILE A 9 -2.57 30.13 -5.48
C ILE A 9 -2.49 28.60 -5.55
N MET A 10 -1.94 28.00 -4.51
CA MET A 10 -1.92 26.54 -4.40
C MET A 10 -3.36 26.05 -4.22
N ARG A 11 -3.80 25.11 -5.06
CA ARG A 11 -5.10 24.44 -4.92
C ARG A 11 -5.18 23.78 -3.55
N GLU A 12 -6.32 23.94 -2.87
CA GLU A 12 -6.63 23.18 -1.68
C GLU A 12 -6.95 21.73 -2.09
N VAL A 13 -6.44 20.77 -1.33
CA VAL A 13 -6.69 19.34 -1.57
C VAL A 13 -7.31 18.75 -0.32
N VAL A 14 -8.42 18.07 -0.49
CA VAL A 14 -9.18 17.43 0.59
C VAL A 14 -9.30 15.93 0.36
N ILE A 15 -9.49 15.17 1.44
CA ILE A 15 -9.89 13.78 1.38
C ILE A 15 -11.40 13.72 1.48
N ALA A 16 -12.08 13.39 0.38
CA ALA A 16 -13.52 13.36 0.30
C ALA A 16 -14.14 12.06 0.82
N GLY A 17 -13.41 10.96 0.73
CA GLY A 17 -13.87 9.65 1.21
C GLY A 17 -12.70 8.74 1.51
N ALA A 18 -12.89 7.83 2.45
CA ALA A 18 -11.90 6.83 2.81
C ALA A 18 -12.56 5.50 3.19
N ALA A 19 -11.91 4.40 2.86
CA ALA A 19 -12.36 3.06 3.21
C ALA A 19 -11.16 2.14 3.46
N ARG A 20 -11.36 1.17 4.33
CA ARG A 20 -10.35 0.16 4.67
C ARG A 20 -11.03 -1.19 4.88
N THR A 21 -10.44 -2.24 4.34
CA THR A 21 -10.81 -3.62 4.70
C THR A 21 -10.31 -3.95 6.11
N PRO A 22 -10.84 -4.99 6.75
CA PRO A 22 -10.18 -5.57 7.90
C PRO A 22 -8.72 -5.93 7.58
N ILE A 23 -7.85 -5.87 8.59
CA ILE A 23 -6.46 -6.34 8.47
C ILE A 23 -6.47 -7.83 8.83
N GLY A 24 -6.19 -8.69 7.84
CA GLY A 24 -6.07 -10.12 8.05
C GLY A 24 -4.72 -10.53 8.64
N ALA A 25 -4.69 -11.61 9.40
CA ALA A 25 -3.46 -12.28 9.77
C ALA A 25 -2.89 -13.07 8.57
N PHE A 26 -1.58 -13.26 8.53
CA PHE A 26 -0.94 -14.12 7.54
C PHE A 26 -1.51 -15.55 7.61
N GLY A 27 -1.95 -16.08 6.48
CA GLY A 27 -2.63 -17.38 6.41
C GLY A 27 -4.00 -17.43 7.07
N GLY A 28 -4.55 -16.27 7.50
CA GLY A 28 -5.84 -16.19 8.18
C GLY A 28 -7.06 -16.11 7.23
N THR A 29 -8.14 -15.51 7.70
CA THR A 29 -9.45 -15.52 7.03
C THR A 29 -9.44 -14.84 5.65
N LEU A 30 -8.53 -13.91 5.39
CA LEU A 30 -8.39 -13.23 4.10
C LEU A 30 -7.34 -13.87 3.19
N LYS A 31 -6.77 -15.03 3.54
CA LYS A 31 -5.67 -15.66 2.79
C LYS A 31 -5.99 -15.93 1.31
N ASP A 32 -7.26 -16.21 1.02
CA ASP A 32 -7.72 -16.56 -0.33
C ASP A 32 -8.26 -15.34 -1.11
N VAL A 33 -8.21 -14.15 -0.52
CA VAL A 33 -8.65 -12.90 -1.17
C VAL A 33 -7.45 -12.18 -1.80
N PRO A 34 -7.41 -12.06 -3.14
CA PRO A 34 -6.30 -11.39 -3.82
C PRO A 34 -6.24 -9.89 -3.51
N ALA A 35 -5.02 -9.32 -3.54
CA ALA A 35 -4.80 -7.89 -3.31
C ALA A 35 -5.67 -7.01 -4.23
N ARG A 36 -5.86 -7.42 -5.51
CA ARG A 36 -6.72 -6.68 -6.45
C ARG A 36 -8.16 -6.57 -5.98
N GLN A 37 -8.73 -7.62 -5.36
CA GLN A 37 -10.10 -7.59 -4.83
C GLN A 37 -10.19 -6.72 -3.58
N LEU A 38 -9.21 -6.81 -2.66
CA LEU A 38 -9.15 -5.96 -1.47
C LEU A 38 -9.10 -4.47 -1.87
N GLY A 39 -8.25 -4.13 -2.82
CA GLY A 39 -8.14 -2.76 -3.33
C GLY A 39 -9.43 -2.29 -4.03
N ALA A 40 -10.03 -3.14 -4.87
CA ALA A 40 -11.27 -2.80 -5.58
C ALA A 40 -12.43 -2.52 -4.63
N ILE A 41 -12.56 -3.30 -3.55
CA ILE A 41 -13.58 -3.07 -2.51
C ILE A 41 -13.39 -1.68 -1.88
N CYS A 42 -12.15 -1.33 -1.51
CA CYS A 42 -11.84 -0.03 -0.91
C CYS A 42 -12.08 1.13 -1.89
N ILE A 43 -11.71 1.00 -3.15
CA ILE A 43 -11.94 2.01 -4.17
C ILE A 43 -13.43 2.27 -4.33
N ARG A 44 -14.23 1.22 -4.51
CA ARG A 44 -15.68 1.33 -4.68
C ARG A 44 -16.33 2.01 -3.48
N GLU A 45 -15.99 1.56 -2.29
CA GLU A 45 -16.54 2.10 -1.04
C GLU A 45 -16.12 3.57 -0.82
N ALA A 46 -14.86 3.92 -1.09
CA ALA A 46 -14.38 5.29 -0.96
C ALA A 46 -15.11 6.25 -1.91
N LEU A 47 -15.30 5.86 -3.17
CA LEU A 47 -16.07 6.63 -4.15
C LEU A 47 -17.54 6.79 -3.72
N GLN A 48 -18.16 5.72 -3.23
CA GLN A 48 -19.53 5.76 -2.74
C GLN A 48 -19.67 6.72 -1.55
N ARG A 49 -18.80 6.66 -0.56
CA ARG A 49 -18.80 7.56 0.61
C ARG A 49 -18.55 9.01 0.23
N ALA A 50 -17.70 9.24 -0.76
CA ALA A 50 -17.43 10.57 -1.29
C ALA A 50 -18.58 11.14 -2.15
N GLY A 51 -19.54 10.30 -2.57
CA GLY A 51 -20.55 10.70 -3.54
C GLY A 51 -19.98 11.04 -4.92
N VAL A 52 -18.84 10.41 -5.28
CA VAL A 52 -18.11 10.66 -6.53
C VAL A 52 -18.51 9.61 -7.56
N ASP A 53 -18.91 10.06 -8.74
CA ASP A 53 -19.13 9.17 -9.90
C ASP A 53 -17.76 8.63 -10.36
N PRO A 54 -17.59 7.30 -10.47
CA PRO A 54 -16.37 6.70 -11.00
C PRO A 54 -15.93 7.27 -12.37
N ALA A 55 -16.86 7.75 -13.18
CA ALA A 55 -16.58 8.35 -14.48
C ALA A 55 -15.90 9.74 -14.39
N THR A 56 -15.92 10.38 -13.24
CA THR A 56 -15.27 11.69 -13.02
C THR A 56 -13.87 11.57 -12.41
N VAL A 57 -13.40 10.36 -12.15
CA VAL A 57 -12.04 10.12 -11.64
C VAL A 57 -11.03 10.35 -12.77
N ASP A 58 -10.02 11.16 -12.52
CA ASP A 58 -8.97 11.46 -13.49
C ASP A 58 -7.88 10.39 -13.50
N GLU A 59 -7.54 9.82 -12.32
CA GLU A 59 -6.50 8.82 -12.20
C GLU A 59 -6.66 7.96 -10.94
N VAL A 60 -6.14 6.72 -11.00
CA VAL A 60 -6.07 5.80 -9.87
C VAL A 60 -4.62 5.45 -9.57
N VAL A 61 -4.16 5.75 -8.36
CA VAL A 61 -2.79 5.48 -7.88
C VAL A 61 -2.83 4.53 -6.70
N MET A 62 -2.37 3.29 -6.88
CA MET A 62 -2.40 2.29 -5.81
C MET A 62 -1.01 1.73 -5.53
N GLY A 63 -0.65 1.71 -4.24
CA GLY A 63 0.55 1.06 -3.76
C GLY A 63 0.39 -0.47 -3.73
N ASN A 64 1.41 -1.17 -4.23
CA ASN A 64 1.54 -2.62 -4.10
C ASN A 64 3.00 -3.01 -4.25
N VAL A 65 3.52 -3.84 -3.36
CA VAL A 65 4.93 -4.24 -3.30
C VAL A 65 5.14 -5.60 -3.94
N LEU A 66 4.37 -6.60 -3.54
CA LEU A 66 4.53 -7.99 -3.93
C LEU A 66 3.74 -8.27 -5.22
N GLN A 67 4.28 -7.81 -6.35
CA GLN A 67 3.59 -7.83 -7.63
C GLN A 67 3.86 -9.10 -8.47
N ALA A 68 4.81 -9.92 -8.08
CA ALA A 68 5.19 -11.11 -8.83
C ALA A 68 3.99 -12.07 -8.99
N GLY A 69 3.65 -12.39 -10.24
CA GLY A 69 2.55 -13.28 -10.55
C GLY A 69 1.14 -12.67 -10.48
N LEU A 70 0.98 -11.40 -10.10
CA LEU A 70 -0.34 -10.75 -10.02
C LEU A 70 -0.85 -10.22 -11.37
N GLY A 71 -0.06 -10.31 -12.43
CA GLY A 71 -0.38 -9.77 -13.74
C GLY A 71 0.05 -8.31 -13.90
N GLN A 72 -0.33 -7.71 -15.03
CA GLN A 72 0.08 -6.34 -15.35
C GLN A 72 -0.66 -5.33 -14.47
N ASN A 73 0.09 -4.34 -13.95
CA ASN A 73 -0.45 -3.13 -13.32
C ASN A 73 -1.61 -3.39 -12.35
N VAL A 74 -1.27 -3.82 -11.15
CA VAL A 74 -2.26 -4.23 -10.12
C VAL A 74 -3.25 -3.11 -9.81
N ALA A 75 -2.80 -1.83 -9.81
CA ALA A 75 -3.69 -0.67 -9.63
C ALA A 75 -4.75 -0.60 -10.73
N ARG A 76 -4.36 -0.87 -11.98
CA ARG A 76 -5.30 -0.93 -13.10
C ARG A 76 -6.35 -2.02 -12.91
N GLN A 77 -5.92 -3.20 -12.44
CA GLN A 77 -6.85 -4.30 -12.15
C GLN A 77 -7.83 -3.92 -11.04
N MET A 78 -7.35 -3.26 -9.96
CA MET A 78 -8.19 -2.77 -8.87
C MET A 78 -9.22 -1.75 -9.37
N ALA A 79 -8.81 -0.79 -10.20
CA ALA A 79 -9.69 0.24 -10.78
C ALA A 79 -10.81 -0.38 -11.62
N MET A 80 -10.46 -1.31 -12.50
CA MET A 80 -11.44 -2.00 -13.37
C MET A 80 -12.42 -2.84 -12.54
N ASP A 81 -11.94 -3.61 -11.57
CA ASP A 81 -12.78 -4.40 -10.67
C ASP A 81 -13.69 -3.52 -9.80
N ALA A 82 -13.28 -2.29 -9.51
CA ALA A 82 -14.09 -1.32 -8.78
C ALA A 82 -15.18 -0.64 -9.64
N GLY A 83 -15.12 -0.78 -10.95
CA GLY A 83 -16.08 -0.16 -11.88
C GLY A 83 -15.64 1.22 -12.36
N VAL A 84 -14.37 1.60 -12.17
CA VAL A 84 -13.81 2.81 -12.79
C VAL A 84 -13.71 2.60 -14.30
N PRO A 85 -14.13 3.56 -15.15
CA PRO A 85 -14.10 3.42 -16.60
C PRO A 85 -12.71 3.10 -17.15
N LYS A 86 -12.68 2.39 -18.27
CA LYS A 86 -11.43 1.97 -18.93
C LYS A 86 -10.60 3.14 -19.48
N GLU A 87 -11.20 4.28 -19.65
CA GLU A 87 -10.57 5.52 -20.11
C GLU A 87 -9.72 6.17 -19.01
N VAL A 88 -10.03 5.91 -17.74
CA VAL A 88 -9.30 6.46 -16.59
C VAL A 88 -7.96 5.74 -16.45
N PRO A 89 -6.83 6.45 -16.50
CA PRO A 89 -5.51 5.84 -16.30
C PRO A 89 -5.31 5.36 -14.86
N ALA A 90 -4.41 4.42 -14.70
CA ALA A 90 -4.02 3.92 -13.38
C ALA A 90 -2.56 3.47 -13.39
N PHE A 91 -1.86 3.62 -12.28
CA PHE A 91 -0.53 3.05 -12.12
C PHE A 91 -0.27 2.54 -10.71
N THR A 92 0.60 1.54 -10.64
CA THR A 92 1.02 0.91 -9.39
C THR A 92 2.31 1.55 -8.90
N LEU A 93 2.33 1.95 -7.63
CA LEU A 93 3.46 2.59 -6.97
C LEU A 93 4.09 1.62 -5.97
N ASN A 94 5.41 1.54 -5.97
CA ASN A 94 6.17 0.82 -4.96
C ASN A 94 7.17 1.75 -4.25
N LYS A 95 6.95 1.96 -2.98
CA LYS A 95 7.84 2.59 -2.01
C LYS A 95 7.89 1.72 -0.74
N VAL A 96 7.96 0.42 -0.93
CA VAL A 96 7.90 -0.59 0.13
C VAL A 96 6.72 -0.31 1.08
N CYS A 97 6.90 -0.38 2.41
CA CYS A 97 5.84 -0.18 3.41
C CYS A 97 5.14 1.20 3.34
N GLY A 98 5.81 2.19 2.74
CA GLY A 98 5.28 3.54 2.55
C GLY A 98 4.45 3.75 1.27
N SER A 99 4.19 2.70 0.47
CA SER A 99 3.57 2.83 -0.85
C SER A 99 2.18 3.46 -0.80
N GLY A 100 1.30 3.00 0.07
CA GLY A 100 -0.05 3.53 0.20
C GLY A 100 -0.07 5.00 0.62
N LEU A 101 0.74 5.38 1.61
CA LEU A 101 0.85 6.77 2.04
C LEU A 101 1.47 7.65 0.94
N ARG A 102 2.46 7.10 0.19
CA ARG A 102 3.05 7.82 -0.94
C ARG A 102 2.03 8.04 -2.07
N ALA A 103 1.16 7.09 -2.33
CA ALA A 103 0.08 7.25 -3.29
C ALA A 103 -0.80 8.47 -2.94
N VAL A 104 -1.22 8.59 -1.68
CA VAL A 104 -2.02 9.73 -1.19
C VAL A 104 -1.25 11.06 -1.32
N SER A 105 0.01 11.10 -0.88
CA SER A 105 0.82 12.33 -0.99
C SER A 105 1.11 12.72 -2.44
N LEU A 106 1.27 11.74 -3.34
CA LEU A 106 1.46 11.98 -4.76
C LEU A 106 0.19 12.51 -5.41
N ALA A 107 -0.96 11.92 -5.11
CA ALA A 107 -2.26 12.42 -5.58
C ALA A 107 -2.47 13.90 -5.19
N ALA A 108 -2.15 14.25 -3.94
CA ALA A 108 -2.21 15.65 -3.51
C ALA A 108 -1.26 16.56 -4.31
N GLN A 109 -0.07 16.08 -4.66
CA GLN A 109 0.87 16.82 -5.50
C GLN A 109 0.35 17.01 -6.94
N MET A 110 -0.22 15.96 -7.54
CA MET A 110 -0.79 16.01 -8.89
C MET A 110 -1.97 17.00 -8.96
N ILE A 111 -2.86 16.99 -7.97
CA ILE A 111 -3.97 17.95 -7.91
C ILE A 111 -3.44 19.40 -7.74
N LYS A 112 -2.45 19.61 -6.88
CA LYS A 112 -1.81 20.94 -6.71
C LYS A 112 -1.10 21.42 -7.97
N ALA A 113 -0.50 20.51 -8.72
CA ALA A 113 0.14 20.81 -10.01
C ALA A 113 -0.87 21.14 -11.13
N GLY A 114 -2.13 20.73 -10.95
CA GLY A 114 -3.18 20.92 -11.96
C GLY A 114 -3.27 19.77 -12.97
N ASP A 115 -2.61 18.66 -12.72
CA ASP A 115 -2.63 17.48 -13.60
C ASP A 115 -3.97 16.73 -13.50
N ALA A 116 -4.65 16.83 -12.36
CA ALA A 116 -5.90 16.17 -12.08
C ALA A 116 -6.74 16.96 -11.07
N GLU A 117 -8.03 16.64 -10.95
CA GLU A 117 -8.94 17.20 -9.95
C GLU A 117 -9.42 16.14 -8.96
N ILE A 118 -9.68 14.92 -9.43
CA ILE A 118 -10.17 13.80 -8.62
C ILE A 118 -9.27 12.58 -8.82
N ILE A 119 -8.60 12.16 -7.76
CA ILE A 119 -7.71 11.00 -7.77
C ILE A 119 -8.14 10.00 -6.69
N VAL A 120 -8.19 8.73 -7.07
CA VAL A 120 -8.29 7.64 -6.11
C VAL A 120 -6.88 7.18 -5.76
N ALA A 121 -6.52 7.26 -4.47
CA ALA A 121 -5.20 6.91 -3.99
C ALA A 121 -5.25 5.98 -2.78
N GLY A 122 -4.42 4.97 -2.77
CA GLY A 122 -4.37 4.01 -1.66
C GLY A 122 -3.33 2.93 -1.87
N GLY A 123 -3.62 1.73 -1.39
CA GLY A 123 -2.79 0.55 -1.60
C GLY A 123 -3.46 -0.71 -1.07
N ALA A 124 -3.03 -1.85 -1.56
CA ALA A 124 -3.45 -3.15 -1.08
C ALA A 124 -2.31 -4.17 -1.21
N GLU A 125 -2.27 -5.12 -0.28
CA GLU A 125 -1.29 -6.20 -0.26
C GLU A 125 -1.94 -7.49 0.23
N SER A 126 -1.61 -8.62 -0.38
CA SER A 126 -1.94 -9.93 0.15
C SER A 126 -0.65 -10.74 0.31
N MET A 127 -0.06 -10.65 1.48
CA MET A 127 1.18 -11.38 1.78
C MET A 127 0.95 -12.89 1.79
N SER A 128 -0.25 -13.34 2.15
CA SER A 128 -0.63 -14.76 2.11
C SER A 128 -0.63 -15.36 0.70
N GLN A 129 -0.71 -14.52 -0.33
CA GLN A 129 -0.69 -14.94 -1.74
C GLN A 129 0.62 -14.57 -2.46
N ALA A 130 1.62 -14.11 -1.73
CA ALA A 130 2.94 -13.88 -2.30
C ALA A 130 3.52 -15.20 -2.85
N GLY A 131 4.00 -15.14 -4.08
CA GLY A 131 4.52 -16.33 -4.76
C GLY A 131 5.98 -16.61 -4.43
N TYR A 132 6.49 -17.67 -5.05
CA TYR A 132 7.91 -18.00 -5.08
C TYR A 132 8.41 -17.82 -6.51
N VAL A 133 9.64 -17.36 -6.66
CA VAL A 133 10.30 -17.22 -7.96
C VAL A 133 11.48 -18.17 -8.10
N VAL A 134 11.64 -18.71 -9.30
CA VAL A 134 12.76 -19.57 -9.70
C VAL A 134 13.52 -18.89 -10.82
N GLN A 135 14.58 -18.17 -10.50
CA GLN A 135 15.34 -17.37 -11.47
C GLN A 135 15.98 -18.20 -12.58
N SER A 136 16.52 -19.38 -12.21
CA SER A 136 17.18 -20.29 -13.17
C SER A 136 16.23 -20.97 -14.14
N ALA A 137 14.92 -21.03 -13.84
CA ALA A 137 13.94 -21.78 -14.63
C ALA A 137 13.81 -21.30 -16.08
N ARG A 138 14.01 -20.01 -16.36
CA ARG A 138 13.86 -19.43 -17.71
C ARG A 138 14.82 -20.07 -18.72
N TRP A 139 16.01 -20.42 -18.31
CA TRP A 139 17.05 -20.99 -19.17
C TRP A 139 17.28 -22.48 -18.93
N GLY A 140 16.46 -23.08 -18.06
CA GLY A 140 16.55 -24.46 -17.64
C GLY A 140 17.65 -24.69 -16.58
N SER A 141 17.30 -25.40 -15.54
CA SER A 141 18.26 -25.88 -14.54
C SER A 141 18.82 -27.23 -15.03
N ARG A 142 19.97 -27.18 -15.68
CA ARG A 142 20.53 -28.35 -16.39
C ARG A 142 21.12 -29.41 -15.48
N MET A 143 21.58 -29.00 -14.27
CA MET A 143 22.23 -29.92 -13.31
C MET A 143 22.23 -29.29 -11.92
N GLY A 144 22.00 -30.09 -10.90
CA GLY A 144 21.96 -29.65 -9.50
C GLY A 144 20.58 -29.19 -9.03
N ASP A 145 20.52 -28.70 -7.79
CA ASP A 145 19.29 -28.29 -7.13
C ASP A 145 18.72 -26.96 -7.68
N VAL A 146 17.42 -26.82 -7.57
CA VAL A 146 16.70 -25.59 -7.91
C VAL A 146 16.19 -24.94 -6.64
N HIS A 147 16.61 -23.70 -6.40
CA HIS A 147 16.13 -22.91 -5.27
C HIS A 147 14.95 -22.02 -5.67
N MET A 148 13.91 -22.05 -4.86
CA MET A 148 12.78 -21.11 -4.96
C MET A 148 12.97 -19.98 -3.94
N THR A 149 12.86 -18.75 -4.39
CA THR A 149 12.96 -17.57 -3.52
C THR A 149 11.56 -17.12 -3.13
N ASP A 150 11.30 -17.01 -1.83
CA ASP A 150 10.08 -16.44 -1.27
C ASP A 150 10.07 -14.93 -1.54
N VAL A 151 9.13 -14.48 -2.39
CA VAL A 151 8.99 -13.07 -2.76
C VAL A 151 8.58 -12.22 -1.56
N MET A 152 7.78 -12.74 -0.64
CA MET A 152 7.37 -12.01 0.56
C MET A 152 8.59 -11.65 1.42
N LEU A 153 9.49 -12.60 1.64
CA LEU A 153 10.73 -12.36 2.40
C LEU A 153 11.70 -11.48 1.61
N LYS A 154 11.99 -11.84 0.36
CA LYS A 154 13.05 -11.18 -0.42
C LYS A 154 12.71 -9.76 -0.81
N ASP A 155 11.48 -9.50 -1.27
CA ASP A 155 11.08 -8.20 -1.81
C ASP A 155 10.35 -7.32 -0.78
N GLY A 156 9.84 -7.92 0.30
CA GLY A 156 9.04 -7.18 1.30
C GLY A 156 9.68 -7.03 2.67
N LEU A 157 10.44 -8.03 3.14
CA LEU A 157 10.86 -8.10 4.55
C LEU A 157 12.38 -8.16 4.76
N THR A 158 13.17 -8.25 3.69
CA THR A 158 14.63 -8.30 3.75
C THR A 158 15.23 -7.04 3.16
N ASP A 159 16.14 -6.40 3.89
CA ASP A 159 16.89 -5.25 3.38
C ASP A 159 17.73 -5.65 2.17
N ALA A 160 17.64 -4.86 1.10
CA ALA A 160 18.28 -5.19 -0.17
C ALA A 160 19.81 -5.01 -0.17
N PHE A 161 20.34 -4.22 0.77
CA PHE A 161 21.76 -3.85 0.83
C PHE A 161 22.54 -4.70 1.84
N TYR A 162 21.96 -4.94 3.01
CA TYR A 162 22.60 -5.69 4.09
C TYR A 162 22.11 -7.13 4.22
N ASP A 163 21.07 -7.50 3.45
CA ASP A 163 20.44 -8.83 3.45
C ASP A 163 20.01 -9.30 4.84
N ILE A 164 19.47 -8.38 5.63
CA ILE A 164 18.93 -8.62 6.97
C ILE A 164 17.42 -8.46 7.00
N HIS A 165 16.74 -9.27 7.80
CA HIS A 165 15.31 -9.17 8.01
C HIS A 165 14.96 -7.87 8.77
N MET A 166 13.76 -7.30 8.51
CA MET A 166 13.30 -6.08 9.17
C MET A 166 13.27 -6.17 10.70
N GLY A 167 13.07 -7.39 11.26
CA GLY A 167 13.22 -7.62 12.70
C GLY A 167 14.60 -7.28 13.22
N ILE A 168 15.66 -7.60 12.47
CA ILE A 168 17.04 -7.26 12.86
C ILE A 168 17.26 -5.74 12.82
N THR A 169 16.63 -5.03 11.90
CA THR A 169 16.69 -3.54 11.90
C THR A 169 16.08 -2.95 13.17
N ALA A 170 15.02 -3.57 13.71
CA ALA A 170 14.43 -3.17 14.99
C ALA A 170 15.38 -3.49 16.17
N GLU A 171 16.00 -4.65 16.18
CA GLU A 171 17.00 -5.00 17.19
C GLU A 171 18.20 -4.04 17.17
N ASN A 172 18.68 -3.64 15.99
CA ASN A 172 19.74 -2.64 15.85
C ASN A 172 19.35 -1.29 16.48
N ILE A 173 18.09 -0.90 16.38
CA ILE A 173 17.57 0.30 17.07
C ILE A 173 17.62 0.11 18.58
N CYS A 174 17.19 -1.03 19.07
CA CYS A 174 17.24 -1.33 20.52
C CYS A 174 18.65 -1.24 21.06
N GLU A 175 19.61 -1.83 20.33
CA GLU A 175 21.03 -1.78 20.71
C GLU A 175 21.58 -0.34 20.67
N GLN A 176 21.31 0.40 19.59
CA GLN A 176 21.84 1.74 19.38
C GLN A 176 21.34 2.75 20.43
N TRP A 177 20.08 2.65 20.85
CA TRP A 177 19.46 3.57 21.82
C TRP A 177 19.28 3.00 23.23
N GLY A 178 19.74 1.78 23.48
CA GLY A 178 19.71 1.14 24.78
C GLY A 178 18.27 0.87 25.27
N LEU A 179 17.36 0.52 24.36
CA LEU A 179 15.98 0.22 24.73
C LEU A 179 15.89 -1.11 25.48
N THR A 180 15.17 -1.10 26.58
CA THR A 180 14.99 -2.30 27.43
C THR A 180 13.81 -3.15 26.97
N ARG A 181 13.77 -4.40 27.40
CA ARG A 181 12.64 -5.31 27.16
C ARG A 181 11.34 -4.74 27.74
N GLU A 182 11.40 -4.15 28.90
CA GLU A 182 10.27 -3.55 29.60
C GLU A 182 9.68 -2.37 28.82
N GLU A 183 10.53 -1.52 28.22
CA GLU A 183 10.08 -0.42 27.37
C GLU A 183 9.38 -0.91 26.11
N LEU A 184 9.90 -1.97 25.47
CA LEU A 184 9.27 -2.57 24.30
C LEU A 184 7.92 -3.20 24.63
N ASP A 185 7.81 -3.92 25.76
CA ASP A 185 6.57 -4.56 26.19
C ASP A 185 5.52 -3.51 26.60
N ASP A 186 5.92 -2.44 27.28
CA ASP A 186 5.03 -1.31 27.62
C ASP A 186 4.50 -0.61 26.37
N PHE A 187 5.36 -0.36 25.39
CA PHE A 187 4.96 0.20 24.10
C PHE A 187 3.93 -0.69 23.38
N ALA A 188 4.18 -1.99 23.33
CA ALA A 188 3.27 -2.96 22.71
C ALA A 188 1.93 -3.04 23.45
N ALA A 189 1.95 -3.10 24.79
CA ALA A 189 0.75 -3.12 25.63
C ALA A 189 -0.11 -1.86 25.42
N LYS A 190 0.52 -0.68 25.41
CA LYS A 190 -0.16 0.60 25.14
C LYS A 190 -0.79 0.64 23.74
N SER A 191 -0.13 0.07 22.73
CA SER A 191 -0.66 -0.03 21.36
C SER A 191 -1.94 -0.86 21.36
N GLN A 192 -1.96 -2.02 22.01
CA GLN A 192 -3.16 -2.87 22.12
C GLN A 192 -4.29 -2.17 22.87
N GLN A 193 -3.99 -1.53 24.00
CA GLN A 193 -4.97 -0.78 24.80
C GLN A 193 -5.63 0.34 23.98
N LYS A 194 -4.85 1.09 23.19
CA LYS A 194 -5.37 2.13 22.28
C LYS A 194 -6.29 1.54 21.21
N ALA A 195 -5.93 0.41 20.63
CA ALA A 195 -6.75 -0.27 19.63
C ALA A 195 -8.09 -0.73 20.23
N VAL A 196 -8.08 -1.37 21.39
CA VAL A 196 -9.29 -1.81 22.11
C VAL A 196 -10.19 -0.61 22.44
N ALA A 197 -9.62 0.45 23.01
CA ALA A 197 -10.36 1.68 23.33
C ALA A 197 -11.00 2.32 22.07
N ALA A 198 -10.29 2.33 20.94
CA ALA A 198 -10.80 2.87 19.69
C ALA A 198 -11.99 2.04 19.15
N VAL A 199 -11.92 0.70 19.23
CA VAL A 199 -13.03 -0.19 18.86
C VAL A 199 -14.22 0.04 19.77
N GLN A 200 -14.04 0.04 21.10
CA GLN A 200 -15.09 0.21 22.09
C GLN A 200 -15.78 1.58 21.99
N SER A 201 -15.05 2.62 21.67
CA SER A 201 -15.59 3.98 21.48
C SER A 201 -16.20 4.23 20.09
N GLY A 202 -16.28 3.21 19.23
CA GLY A 202 -16.91 3.31 17.90
C GLY A 202 -16.13 4.09 16.86
N ARG A 203 -14.83 4.35 17.05
CA ARG A 203 -14.01 5.15 16.12
C ARG A 203 -13.86 4.53 14.73
N PHE A 204 -14.17 3.24 14.57
CA PHE A 204 -14.09 2.52 13.30
C PHE A 204 -15.46 2.15 12.73
N GLN A 205 -16.54 2.76 13.24
CA GLN A 205 -17.91 2.49 12.77
C GLN A 205 -18.33 3.34 11.55
N HIS A 206 -17.50 4.30 11.13
CA HIS A 206 -17.79 5.24 10.03
C HIS A 206 -16.74 5.14 8.93
#